data_6699240416539db94ce4ebf6d117f5dd
#
_entry.id   6699240416539db94ce4ebf6d117f5dd
#
_cell.length_a   1.000
_cell.length_b   1.000
_cell.length_c   1.000
_cell.angle_alpha   90.00
_cell.angle_beta   90.00
_cell.angle_gamma   90.00
#
_symmetry.space_group_name_H-M   'P 1'
#
loop_
_entity.id
_entity.type
_entity.pdbx_description
1 polymer ?
#
loop_
_entity_poly.entity_id
_entity_poly.type
_entity_poly.pdbx_seq_one_letter_code
_entity_poly.pdbx_strand_id
1 'polypeptide(L)'
;MAYWGSAEYWGESNKWPKKGWNYSFFDHTMRPYPQAYLIKSAFMPEIPEVHIGVVDAAGAESVNWNDVIVGRMALNECWNHTPGSRRSLFTFTNAHSVELLVNGQSMGIQENDTTRANLRNMIYWKDVPYGNGGSVVAIARDKSGKEVARHRIETAGKAVALRIEAETPTDWKADGMDLQ
;
A
#
# COMPACT_ATOMS: atom_id res chain seq x y z
N MET A 1 -7.97 9.42 -19.47
CA MET A 1 -7.65 8.01 -19.24
C MET A 1 -8.64 7.47 -18.22
N ALA A 2 -9.36 6.42 -18.52
CA ALA A 2 -10.25 5.76 -17.56
C ALA A 2 -9.56 4.49 -17.06
N TYR A 3 -9.57 4.26 -15.75
CA TYR A 3 -9.06 3.04 -15.16
C TYR A 3 -10.22 2.06 -14.94
N TRP A 4 -10.06 0.83 -15.41
CA TRP A 4 -11.07 -0.21 -15.23
C TRP A 4 -11.00 -0.77 -13.82
N GLY A 5 -12.11 -0.73 -13.08
CA GLY A 5 -12.20 -1.30 -11.74
C GLY A 5 -11.33 -0.57 -10.71
N SER A 6 -11.63 0.70 -10.41
CA SER A 6 -10.92 1.46 -9.37
C SER A 6 -11.10 0.87 -7.98
N ALA A 7 -12.27 0.29 -7.68
CA ALA A 7 -12.57 -0.42 -6.44
C ALA A 7 -12.87 -1.90 -6.72
N GLU A 8 -12.58 -2.75 -5.76
CA GLU A 8 -12.97 -4.15 -5.80
C GLU A 8 -14.48 -4.30 -5.80
N TYR A 9 -15.00 -5.28 -6.54
CA TYR A 9 -16.42 -5.57 -6.62
C TYR A 9 -16.67 -7.07 -6.58
N TRP A 10 -17.86 -7.44 -6.10
CA TRP A 10 -18.26 -8.82 -5.95
C TRP A 10 -18.63 -9.46 -7.30
N GLY A 11 -18.45 -10.78 -7.37
CA GLY A 11 -18.99 -11.60 -8.45
C GLY A 11 -17.99 -11.99 -9.54
N GLU A 12 -17.11 -11.10 -10.00
CA GLU A 12 -16.11 -11.43 -11.00
C GLU A 12 -14.87 -12.03 -10.35
N SER A 13 -14.87 -13.34 -10.16
CA SER A 13 -13.74 -14.05 -9.59
C SER A 13 -13.42 -15.33 -10.33
N ASN A 14 -12.15 -15.69 -10.40
CA ASN A 14 -11.73 -16.90 -11.11
C ASN A 14 -11.97 -18.17 -10.30
N LYS A 15 -11.86 -18.12 -8.97
CA LYS A 15 -12.10 -19.26 -8.07
C LYS A 15 -12.04 -18.84 -6.61
N TRP A 16 -12.66 -19.64 -5.75
CA TRP A 16 -12.54 -19.56 -4.30
C TRP A 16 -11.05 -19.66 -3.86
N PRO A 17 -10.59 -18.87 -2.86
CA PRO A 17 -11.38 -18.03 -1.96
C PRO A 17 -11.64 -16.59 -2.46
N LYS A 18 -11.26 -16.24 -3.68
CA LYS A 18 -11.54 -14.92 -4.24
C LYS A 18 -13.04 -14.73 -4.43
N LYS A 19 -13.56 -13.64 -3.90
CA LYS A 19 -14.99 -13.33 -3.92
C LYS A 19 -15.39 -12.31 -4.99
N GLY A 20 -14.41 -11.70 -5.65
CA GLY A 20 -14.64 -10.67 -6.65
C GLY A 20 -13.36 -10.25 -7.35
N TRP A 21 -13.45 -9.16 -8.10
CA TRP A 21 -12.32 -8.52 -8.76
C TRP A 21 -11.36 -7.95 -7.70
N ASN A 22 -10.09 -8.28 -7.77
CA ASN A 22 -9.09 -7.93 -6.75
C ASN A 22 -7.83 -7.25 -7.34
N TYR A 23 -7.96 -6.60 -8.49
CA TYR A 23 -6.88 -5.88 -9.18
C TYR A 23 -7.04 -4.36 -9.07
N SER A 24 -7.84 -3.90 -8.11
CA SER A 24 -8.21 -2.51 -7.93
C SER A 24 -7.24 -1.76 -7.02
N PHE A 25 -7.43 -0.43 -6.91
CA PHE A 25 -6.69 0.42 -5.98
C PHE A 25 -7.34 0.50 -4.60
N PHE A 26 -8.63 0.18 -4.54
CA PHE A 26 -9.42 0.20 -3.31
C PHE A 26 -10.05 -1.18 -3.09
N ASP A 27 -10.13 -1.58 -1.84
CA ASP A 27 -10.86 -2.78 -1.45
C ASP A 27 -12.39 -2.55 -1.48
N HIS A 28 -13.16 -3.59 -1.12
CA HIS A 28 -14.64 -3.54 -1.09
C HIS A 28 -15.19 -2.50 -0.11
N THR A 29 -14.40 -2.06 0.87
CA THR A 29 -14.76 -1.04 1.86
C THR A 29 -14.25 0.34 1.49
N MET A 30 -13.76 0.51 0.26
CA MET A 30 -13.12 1.74 -0.25
C MET A 30 -11.82 2.12 0.47
N ARG A 31 -11.20 1.19 1.18
CA ARG A 31 -9.88 1.40 1.78
C ARG A 31 -8.80 1.29 0.70
N PRO A 32 -7.91 2.28 0.57
CA PRO A 32 -6.87 2.25 -0.45
C PRO A 32 -5.82 1.17 -0.15
N TYR A 33 -5.41 0.46 -1.18
CA TYR A 33 -4.17 -0.33 -1.16
C TYR A 33 -2.95 0.57 -1.32
N PRO A 34 -1.73 0.14 -0.92
CA PRO A 34 -0.52 0.95 -1.06
C PRO A 34 -0.28 1.50 -2.48
N GLN A 35 -0.62 0.73 -3.52
CA GLN A 35 -0.48 1.17 -4.91
C GLN A 35 -1.42 2.33 -5.31
N ALA A 36 -2.48 2.59 -4.56
CA ALA A 36 -3.33 3.76 -4.78
C ALA A 36 -2.55 5.08 -4.62
N TYR A 37 -1.56 5.07 -3.74
CA TYR A 37 -0.72 6.25 -3.47
C TYR A 37 0.27 6.54 -4.60
N LEU A 38 0.63 5.56 -5.43
CA LEU A 38 1.33 5.82 -6.68
C LEU A 38 0.47 6.68 -7.63
N ILE A 39 -0.81 6.32 -7.74
CA ILE A 39 -1.77 7.08 -8.56
C ILE A 39 -1.99 8.47 -7.98
N LYS A 40 -2.21 8.57 -6.66
CA LYS A 40 -2.36 9.86 -5.96
C LYS A 40 -1.15 10.76 -6.20
N SER A 41 0.06 10.25 -6.03
CA SER A 41 1.30 11.01 -6.24
C SER A 41 1.50 11.52 -7.67
N ALA A 42 0.91 10.82 -8.66
CA ALA A 42 0.99 11.21 -10.07
C ALA A 42 -0.08 12.25 -10.46
N PHE A 43 -1.30 12.13 -9.91
CA PHE A 43 -2.45 12.97 -10.28
C PHE A 43 -2.62 14.20 -9.39
N MET A 44 -1.98 14.22 -8.22
CA MET A 44 -2.03 15.33 -7.25
C MET A 44 -0.59 15.78 -6.90
N PRO A 45 0.19 16.26 -7.88
CA PRO A 45 1.59 16.58 -7.68
C PRO A 45 1.84 17.73 -6.70
N GLU A 46 0.83 18.58 -6.48
CA GLU A 46 0.86 19.70 -5.55
C GLU A 46 0.71 19.31 -4.08
N ILE A 47 0.24 18.08 -3.81
CA ILE A 47 0.09 17.55 -2.45
C ILE A 47 1.28 16.63 -2.18
N PRO A 48 2.23 17.01 -1.30
CA PRO A 48 3.34 16.14 -0.95
C PRO A 48 2.84 14.81 -0.39
N GLU A 49 3.38 13.72 -0.93
CA GLU A 49 2.96 12.38 -0.57
C GLU A 49 4.16 11.46 -0.35
N VAL A 50 4.08 10.59 0.63
CA VAL A 50 4.90 9.40 0.75
C VAL A 50 4.11 8.27 1.41
N HIS A 51 4.15 7.08 0.83
CA HIS A 51 3.46 5.92 1.36
C HIS A 51 4.30 4.66 1.23
N ILE A 52 4.29 3.80 2.27
CA ILE A 52 5.05 2.55 2.30
C ILE A 52 4.13 1.40 1.88
N GLY A 53 4.60 0.58 0.95
CA GLY A 53 4.01 -0.71 0.62
C GLY A 53 5.01 -1.83 0.88
N VAL A 54 4.65 -2.80 1.71
CA VAL A 54 5.46 -4.00 1.97
C VAL A 54 5.14 -5.03 0.89
N VAL A 55 6.18 -5.58 0.26
CA VAL A 55 6.00 -6.62 -0.76
C VAL A 55 5.55 -7.92 -0.11
N ASP A 56 4.41 -8.41 -0.55
CA ASP A 56 3.89 -9.72 -0.20
C ASP A 56 4.15 -10.69 -1.37
N ALA A 57 5.25 -11.41 -1.30
CA ALA A 57 5.63 -12.37 -2.34
C ALA A 57 4.62 -13.53 -2.47
N ALA A 58 3.91 -13.88 -1.38
CA ALA A 58 2.90 -14.94 -1.39
C ALA A 58 1.61 -14.51 -2.09
N GLY A 59 1.33 -13.21 -2.09
CA GLY A 59 0.16 -12.63 -2.74
C GLY A 59 0.40 -12.18 -4.19
N ALA A 60 1.64 -12.29 -4.69
CA ALA A 60 1.95 -11.94 -6.07
C ALA A 60 1.29 -12.95 -7.04
N GLU A 61 0.59 -12.44 -8.02
CA GLU A 61 -0.10 -13.24 -9.03
C GLU A 61 0.23 -12.73 -10.42
N SER A 62 0.28 -13.65 -11.39
CA SER A 62 0.27 -13.31 -12.80
C SER A 62 -0.84 -14.09 -13.49
N VAL A 63 -1.53 -13.43 -14.39
CA VAL A 63 -2.61 -14.02 -15.21
C VAL A 63 -2.28 -13.77 -16.66
N ASN A 64 -2.36 -14.82 -17.49
CA ASN A 64 -2.36 -14.64 -18.92
C ASN A 64 -3.77 -14.24 -19.34
N TRP A 65 -3.93 -13.03 -19.84
CA TRP A 65 -5.19 -12.52 -20.35
C TRP A 65 -4.99 -12.05 -21.79
N ASN A 66 -5.63 -12.77 -22.73
CA ASN A 66 -5.51 -12.49 -24.17
C ASN A 66 -4.05 -12.35 -24.62
N ASP A 67 -3.22 -13.33 -24.27
CA ASP A 67 -1.79 -13.38 -24.57
C ASP A 67 -0.93 -12.26 -23.94
N VAL A 68 -1.50 -11.52 -23.01
CA VAL A 68 -0.77 -10.55 -22.18
C VAL A 68 -0.64 -11.08 -20.75
N ILE A 69 0.58 -11.15 -20.26
CA ILE A 69 0.83 -11.48 -18.85
C ILE A 69 0.57 -10.22 -18.01
N VAL A 70 -0.51 -10.26 -17.24
CA VAL A 70 -0.84 -9.20 -16.28
C VAL A 70 -0.32 -9.62 -14.92
N GLY A 71 0.69 -8.92 -14.42
CA GLY A 71 1.23 -9.11 -13.06
C GLY A 71 0.52 -8.22 -12.05
N ARG A 72 0.21 -8.78 -10.90
CA ARG A 72 -0.21 -8.01 -9.73
C ARG A 72 0.98 -7.82 -8.80
N MET A 73 1.27 -6.58 -8.47
CA MET A 73 2.15 -6.24 -7.35
C MET A 73 1.34 -6.41 -6.06
N ALA A 74 1.57 -7.49 -5.32
CA ALA A 74 0.94 -7.66 -4.02
C ALA A 74 1.69 -6.83 -2.98
N LEU A 75 1.03 -5.80 -2.49
CA LEU A 75 1.53 -4.91 -1.45
C LEU A 75 0.53 -4.85 -0.30
N ASN A 76 1.05 -4.76 0.90
CA ASN A 76 0.26 -4.52 2.11
C ASN A 76 1.00 -3.54 3.04
N GLU A 77 0.39 -3.20 4.16
CA GLU A 77 0.98 -2.33 5.20
C GLU A 77 1.37 -3.12 6.46
N CYS A 78 1.42 -4.44 6.36
CA CYS A 78 1.75 -5.29 7.51
C CYS A 78 3.25 -5.26 7.80
N TRP A 79 3.61 -4.92 9.02
CA TRP A 79 4.98 -4.98 9.52
C TRP A 79 5.12 -6.01 10.65
N ASN A 80 4.37 -7.13 10.53
CA ASN A 80 4.49 -8.31 11.41
C ASN A 80 5.09 -9.47 10.63
N HIS A 81 6.35 -9.77 10.90
CA HIS A 81 7.10 -10.80 10.17
C HIS A 81 7.89 -11.71 11.13
N THR A 82 8.52 -12.73 10.60
CA THR A 82 9.43 -13.60 11.36
C THR A 82 10.66 -12.80 11.81
N PRO A 83 11.02 -12.82 13.09
CA PRO A 83 12.24 -12.17 13.59
C PRO A 83 13.48 -12.52 12.78
N GLY A 84 14.31 -11.53 12.51
CA GLY A 84 15.53 -11.68 11.70
C GLY A 84 15.31 -11.77 10.18
N SER A 85 14.05 -11.75 9.72
CA SER A 85 13.76 -11.77 8.27
C SER A 85 14.10 -10.44 7.59
N ARG A 86 14.19 -10.47 6.27
CA ARG A 86 14.35 -9.30 5.42
C ARG A 86 13.13 -9.14 4.52
N ARG A 87 12.75 -7.91 4.23
CA ARG A 87 11.59 -7.59 3.40
C ARG A 87 11.97 -6.59 2.31
N SER A 88 11.25 -6.63 1.24
CA SER A 88 11.32 -5.60 0.21
C SER A 88 10.14 -4.65 0.38
N LEU A 89 10.40 -3.37 0.19
CA LEU A 89 9.40 -2.31 0.33
C LEU A 89 9.39 -1.45 -0.92
N PHE A 90 8.24 -0.86 -1.19
CA PHE A 90 8.13 0.30 -2.06
C PHE A 90 7.76 1.52 -1.24
N THR A 91 8.28 2.68 -1.63
CA THR A 91 7.73 3.96 -1.22
C THR A 91 7.22 4.70 -2.45
N PHE A 92 5.95 5.12 -2.39
CA PHE A 92 5.31 5.92 -3.43
C PHE A 92 5.37 7.37 -3.02
N THR A 93 5.92 8.24 -3.87
CA THR A 93 6.14 9.64 -3.51
C THR A 93 6.22 10.54 -4.74
N ASN A 94 5.72 11.77 -4.62
CA ASN A 94 5.97 12.84 -5.58
C ASN A 94 7.09 13.81 -5.13
N ALA A 95 7.69 13.57 -3.98
CA ALA A 95 8.80 14.37 -3.48
C ALA A 95 10.11 14.06 -4.23
N HIS A 96 11.14 14.86 -3.97
CA HIS A 96 12.45 14.70 -4.61
C HIS A 96 13.19 13.44 -4.14
N SER A 97 13.14 13.12 -2.86
CA SER A 97 13.82 11.97 -2.27
C SER A 97 13.06 11.43 -1.07
N VAL A 98 13.39 10.18 -0.69
CA VAL A 98 12.87 9.53 0.51
C VAL A 98 14.04 9.00 1.33
N GLU A 99 14.02 9.27 2.63
CA GLU A 99 14.83 8.58 3.63
C GLU A 99 13.98 7.49 4.28
N LEU A 100 14.50 6.26 4.34
CA LEU A 100 13.84 5.16 5.03
C LEU A 100 14.52 4.90 6.37
N LEU A 101 13.74 4.87 7.44
CA LEU A 101 14.20 4.56 8.78
C LEU A 101 13.59 3.23 9.25
N VAL A 102 14.40 2.36 9.82
CA VAL A 102 13.95 1.13 10.52
C VAL A 102 14.35 1.25 11.98
N ASN A 103 13.38 1.27 12.88
CA ASN A 103 13.61 1.47 14.31
C ASN A 103 14.47 2.70 14.61
N GLY A 104 14.29 3.79 13.85
CA GLY A 104 15.05 5.02 13.98
C GLY A 104 16.42 5.02 13.29
N GLN A 105 16.89 3.88 12.80
CA GLN A 105 18.14 3.78 12.06
C GLN A 105 17.90 4.03 10.57
N SER A 106 18.64 4.96 9.97
CA SER A 106 18.55 5.26 8.54
C SER A 106 19.08 4.10 7.69
N MET A 107 18.29 3.72 6.70
CA MET A 107 18.65 2.78 5.64
C MET A 107 19.20 3.51 4.41
N GLY A 108 19.37 4.82 4.50
CA GLY A 108 19.83 5.71 3.44
C GLY A 108 18.71 6.55 2.83
N ILE A 109 19.12 7.37 1.87
CA ILE A 109 18.23 8.24 1.08
C ILE A 109 18.30 7.78 -0.36
N GLN A 110 17.13 7.69 -1.01
CA GLN A 110 17.03 7.44 -2.45
C GLN A 110 16.24 8.56 -3.12
N GLU A 111 16.70 8.98 -4.30
CA GLU A 111 16.02 9.98 -5.11
C GLU A 111 14.89 9.36 -5.92
N ASN A 112 13.84 10.13 -6.13
CA ASN A 112 12.73 9.79 -7.02
C ASN A 112 13.18 9.97 -8.47
N ASP A 113 13.38 8.88 -9.19
CA ASP A 113 13.77 8.92 -10.62
C ASP A 113 12.58 9.30 -11.51
N THR A 114 12.42 10.57 -11.73
CA THR A 114 11.35 11.09 -12.57
C THR A 114 11.65 11.04 -14.08
N THR A 115 12.87 10.62 -14.46
CA THR A 115 13.29 10.53 -15.87
C THR A 115 12.79 9.26 -16.55
N ARG A 116 12.63 8.18 -15.80
CA ARG A 116 12.14 6.90 -16.28
C ARG A 116 10.68 6.71 -15.90
N ALA A 117 9.81 6.56 -16.89
CA ALA A 117 8.36 6.47 -16.70
C ALA A 117 7.94 5.31 -15.77
N ASN A 118 8.65 4.19 -15.83
CA ASN A 118 8.37 3.00 -15.02
C ASN A 118 8.91 3.06 -13.58
N LEU A 119 9.67 4.09 -13.23
CA LEU A 119 10.22 4.30 -11.89
C LEU A 119 9.72 5.59 -11.23
N ARG A 120 9.06 6.45 -12.02
CA ARG A 120 8.54 7.72 -11.50
C ARG A 120 7.59 7.48 -10.32
N ASN A 121 7.83 8.23 -9.25
CA ASN A 121 7.05 8.21 -8.02
C ASN A 121 7.07 6.86 -7.28
N MET A 122 8.05 5.99 -7.57
CA MET A 122 8.17 4.68 -6.97
C MET A 122 9.64 4.37 -6.66
N ILE A 123 9.98 4.19 -5.39
CA ILE A 123 11.32 3.85 -4.94
C ILE A 123 11.28 2.45 -4.32
N TYR A 124 12.18 1.57 -4.76
CA TYR A 124 12.28 0.21 -4.27
C TYR A 124 13.39 0.07 -3.23
N TRP A 125 13.07 -0.50 -2.08
CA TRP A 125 13.98 -0.80 -0.99
C TRP A 125 14.11 -2.31 -0.84
N LYS A 126 15.30 -2.81 -1.16
CA LYS A 126 15.60 -4.23 -1.09
C LYS A 126 16.22 -4.60 0.26
N ASP A 127 15.91 -5.82 0.72
CA ASP A 127 16.55 -6.43 1.90
C ASP A 127 16.49 -5.58 3.18
N VAL A 128 15.37 -4.90 3.42
CA VAL A 128 15.12 -4.13 4.64
C VAL A 128 14.99 -5.08 5.82
N PRO A 129 15.79 -4.91 6.90
CA PRO A 129 15.77 -5.82 8.05
C PRO A 129 14.51 -5.62 8.88
N TYR A 130 13.83 -6.70 9.25
CA TYR A 130 12.71 -6.64 10.19
C TYR A 130 13.17 -6.62 11.66
N GLY A 131 14.28 -7.28 12.00
CA GLY A 131 14.72 -7.41 13.39
C GLY A 131 13.77 -8.26 14.23
N ASN A 132 13.25 -7.71 15.31
CA ASN A 132 12.28 -8.36 16.20
C ASN A 132 11.07 -7.43 16.46
N GLY A 133 10.58 -6.79 15.43
CA GLY A 133 9.50 -5.82 15.52
C GLY A 133 9.99 -4.38 15.47
N GLY A 134 9.06 -3.46 15.74
CA GLY A 134 9.28 -2.02 15.72
C GLY A 134 8.60 -1.30 14.58
N SER A 135 9.23 -0.28 14.00
CA SER A 135 8.60 0.56 12.99
C SER A 135 9.49 0.81 11.78
N VAL A 136 8.83 1.06 10.65
CA VAL A 136 9.43 1.63 9.45
C VAL A 136 8.82 3.00 9.21
N VAL A 137 9.67 3.98 8.92
CA VAL A 137 9.25 5.36 8.64
C VAL A 137 9.86 5.79 7.31
N ALA A 138 9.05 6.24 6.39
CA ALA A 138 9.49 6.91 5.18
C ALA A 138 9.32 8.41 5.35
N ILE A 139 10.39 9.16 5.09
CA ILE A 139 10.43 10.62 5.19
C ILE A 139 10.69 11.17 3.79
N ALA A 140 9.69 11.81 3.21
CA ALA A 140 9.83 12.49 1.93
C ALA A 140 10.45 13.86 2.12
N ARG A 141 11.42 14.20 1.25
CA ARG A 141 12.14 15.47 1.28
C ARG A 141 12.04 16.17 -0.07
N ASP A 142 11.94 17.47 -0.04
CA ASP A 142 12.06 18.32 -1.23
C ASP A 142 13.52 18.49 -1.68
N LYS A 143 13.75 19.25 -2.73
CA LYS A 143 15.10 19.55 -3.27
C LYS A 143 16.01 20.29 -2.30
N SER A 144 15.46 20.95 -1.30
CA SER A 144 16.22 21.64 -0.25
C SER A 144 16.61 20.71 0.92
N GLY A 145 16.11 19.46 0.90
CA GLY A 145 16.28 18.49 1.99
C GLY A 145 15.25 18.63 3.12
N LYS A 146 14.30 19.57 3.00
CA LYS A 146 13.23 19.75 3.99
C LYS A 146 12.24 18.60 3.93
N GLU A 147 11.83 18.06 5.07
CA GLU A 147 10.73 17.11 5.18
C GLU A 147 9.41 17.75 4.72
N VAL A 148 8.71 17.07 3.80
CA VAL A 148 7.44 17.53 3.23
C VAL A 148 6.30 16.53 3.44
N ALA A 149 6.60 15.26 3.69
CA ALA A 149 5.62 14.23 4.04
C ALA A 149 6.29 13.11 4.84
N ARG A 150 5.48 12.35 5.57
CA ARG A 150 5.93 11.20 6.36
C ARG A 150 4.86 10.12 6.39
N HIS A 151 5.29 8.87 6.27
CA HIS A 151 4.44 7.70 6.51
C HIS A 151 5.14 6.72 7.45
N ARG A 152 4.37 6.08 8.33
CA ARG A 152 4.87 5.12 9.32
C ARG A 152 3.99 3.88 9.33
N ILE A 153 4.64 2.73 9.32
CA ILE A 153 4.03 1.43 9.65
C ILE A 153 4.78 0.83 10.84
N GLU A 154 4.09 -0.01 11.60
CA GLU A 154 4.69 -0.62 12.79
C GLU A 154 4.16 -2.02 13.06
N THR A 155 4.93 -2.78 13.81
CA THR A 155 4.55 -4.11 14.28
C THR A 155 3.38 -3.98 15.26
N ALA A 156 2.26 -4.61 14.93
CA ALA A 156 1.13 -4.73 15.83
C ALA A 156 1.44 -5.70 16.96
N GLY A 157 0.95 -5.40 18.15
CA GLY A 157 0.98 -6.31 19.29
C GLY A 157 0.03 -7.50 19.10
N LYS A 158 -0.03 -8.37 20.13
CA LYS A 158 -0.99 -9.46 20.15
C LYS A 158 -2.43 -8.91 20.17
N ALA A 159 -3.28 -9.47 19.31
CA ALA A 159 -4.70 -9.14 19.35
C ALA A 159 -5.30 -9.53 20.71
N VAL A 160 -5.97 -8.58 21.36
CA VAL A 160 -6.51 -8.74 22.73
C VAL A 160 -8.03 -8.70 22.78
N ALA A 161 -8.68 -8.04 21.80
CA ALA A 161 -10.13 -7.94 21.72
C ALA A 161 -10.58 -7.59 20.30
N LEU A 162 -11.83 -7.90 19.99
CA LEU A 162 -12.56 -7.39 18.84
C LEU A 162 -13.57 -6.37 19.36
N ARG A 163 -13.65 -5.21 18.71
CA ARG A 163 -14.67 -4.20 18.95
C ARG A 163 -15.42 -3.95 17.64
N ILE A 164 -16.74 -3.98 17.71
CA ILE A 164 -17.62 -3.61 16.62
C ILE A 164 -18.20 -2.23 16.98
N GLU A 165 -18.02 -1.27 16.11
CA GLU A 165 -18.64 0.05 16.21
C GLU A 165 -19.56 0.22 15.01
N ALA A 166 -20.83 0.49 15.27
CA ALA A 166 -21.77 0.85 14.21
C ALA A 166 -21.59 2.33 13.87
N GLU A 167 -21.38 2.64 12.59
CA GLU A 167 -21.23 4.02 12.10
C GLU A 167 -22.58 4.75 12.00
N THR A 168 -23.66 3.99 12.00
CA THR A 168 -25.03 4.52 11.86
C THR A 168 -25.81 4.51 13.17
N PRO A 169 -26.79 5.43 13.34
CA PRO A 169 -27.68 5.45 14.50
C PRO A 169 -28.46 4.15 14.66
N THR A 170 -28.89 3.87 15.88
CA THR A 170 -29.47 2.62 16.36
C THR A 170 -30.80 2.18 15.76
N ASP A 171 -31.41 2.95 14.87
CA ASP A 171 -32.72 2.64 14.27
C ASP A 171 -32.57 1.85 12.95
N TRP A 172 -31.92 0.71 13.05
CA TRP A 172 -31.80 -0.20 11.92
C TRP A 172 -33.14 -0.86 11.59
N LYS A 173 -33.62 -0.68 10.38
CA LYS A 173 -34.76 -1.40 9.86
C LYS A 173 -34.28 -2.45 8.86
N ALA A 174 -34.66 -3.68 9.08
CA ALA A 174 -34.39 -4.75 8.12
C ALA A 174 -35.34 -4.58 6.92
N ASP A 175 -34.90 -3.85 5.91
CA ASP A 175 -35.65 -3.66 4.66
C ASP A 175 -35.18 -4.58 3.51
N GLY A 176 -34.12 -5.37 3.75
CA GLY A 176 -33.58 -6.31 2.79
C GLY A 176 -32.69 -5.69 1.69
N MET A 177 -32.45 -4.39 1.75
CA MET A 177 -31.72 -3.64 0.72
C MET A 177 -30.37 -3.10 1.19
N ASP A 178 -30.16 -2.96 2.50
CA ASP A 178 -28.93 -2.40 3.05
C ASP A 178 -27.86 -3.45 3.27
N LEU A 179 -26.72 -3.25 2.61
CA LEU A 179 -25.44 -3.88 2.92
C LEU A 179 -24.61 -2.86 3.71
N GLN A 180 -24.50 -3.05 4.98
CA GLN A 180 -23.61 -2.26 5.84
C GLN A 180 -22.46 -3.11 6.37
#